data_af96a8994770da6ba0932b047a3fc881
#
_entry.id   af96a8994770da6ba0932b047a3fc881
#
_cell.length_a   1.000
_cell.length_b   1.000
_cell.length_c   1.000
_cell.angle_alpha   90.00
_cell.angle_beta   90.00
_cell.angle_gamma   90.00
#
_symmetry.space_group_name_H-M   'P 1'
#
loop_
_entity.id
_entity.type
_entity.pdbx_description
1 polymer ?
#
loop_
_entity_poly.entity_id
_entity_poly.type
_entity_poly.pdbx_seq_one_letter_code
_entity_poly.pdbx_strand_id
1 'polypeptide(L)'
;MGLSTKVSGRRDELTIMSDLMVNMLQPTRSTHLLYRTNLSYSQLKKYLTSLLNMGLIEEITNPHRAYSVTDRGRAFLDLVGTDLGQSARITTTLR
;
A
#
# COMPACT_ATOMS: atom_id res chain seq x y z
N MET A 1 -12.31 10.00 23.34
CA MET A 1 -11.88 9.68 23.48
C MET A 1 -11.12 8.64 23.23
N GLY A 2 -11.16 8.01 23.71
CA GLY A 2 -10.35 6.94 23.64
C GLY A 2 -10.20 6.29 22.40
N LEU A 3 -11.13 6.27 21.68
CA LEU A 3 -11.07 5.64 20.50
C LEU A 3 -10.07 6.15 19.62
N SER A 4 -9.93 7.35 19.55
CA SER A 4 -9.01 7.85 18.63
C SER A 4 -7.64 7.46 19.09
N THR A 5 -7.48 7.37 20.30
CA THR A 5 -6.22 7.02 20.78
C THR A 5 -5.83 5.68 20.34
N LYS A 6 -6.75 4.79 20.40
CA LYS A 6 -6.49 3.53 20.00
C LYS A 6 -6.13 3.43 18.61
N VAL A 7 -6.73 4.15 17.82
CA VAL A 7 -6.45 4.07 16.46
C VAL A 7 -5.06 4.55 16.21
N SER A 8 -4.66 5.60 16.87
CA SER A 8 -3.36 6.09 16.59
C SER A 8 -2.30 5.14 17.11
N GLY A 9 -2.61 4.33 18.04
CA GLY A 9 -1.64 3.43 18.55
C GLY A 9 -1.30 2.31 17.63
N ARG A 10 -2.15 2.01 16.68
CA ARG A 10 -1.86 0.96 15.78
C ARG A 10 -2.12 1.46 14.43
N ARG A 11 -1.50 0.90 13.48
CA ARG A 11 -1.73 1.26 12.11
C ARG A 11 -3.03 0.65 11.69
N ASP A 12 -3.87 1.40 11.06
CA ASP A 12 -5.11 0.84 10.59
C ASP A 12 -4.86 0.20 9.24
N GLU A 13 -5.83 -0.51 8.75
CA GLU A 13 -5.65 -1.24 7.52
C GLU A 13 -5.37 -0.34 6.33
N LEU A 14 -5.97 0.81 6.31
CA LEU A 14 -5.76 1.72 5.22
C LEU A 14 -4.30 2.13 5.14
N THR A 15 -3.71 2.43 6.26
CA THR A 15 -2.32 2.82 6.28
C THR A 15 -1.43 1.66 5.85
N ILE A 16 -1.71 0.47 6.33
CA ILE A 16 -0.93 -0.69 5.97
C ILE A 16 -1.04 -0.95 4.47
N MET A 17 -2.24 -0.87 3.94
CA MET A 17 -2.43 -1.14 2.53
C MET A 17 -1.75 -0.09 1.67
N SER A 18 -1.81 1.17 2.10
CA SER A 18 -1.15 2.24 1.37
C SER A 18 0.36 2.04 1.38
N ASP A 19 0.91 1.66 2.50
CA ASP A 19 2.33 1.41 2.59
C ASP A 19 2.74 0.27 1.67
N LEU A 20 1.94 -0.77 1.62
CA LEU A 20 2.22 -1.87 0.74
C LEU A 20 2.19 -1.40 -0.71
N MET A 21 1.19 -0.63 -1.07
CA MET A 21 1.05 -0.18 -2.44
C MET A 21 2.21 0.71 -2.86
N VAL A 22 2.68 1.53 -1.96
CA VAL A 22 3.81 2.39 -2.29
C VAL A 22 5.03 1.54 -2.63
N ASN A 23 5.16 0.40 -1.99
CA ASN A 23 6.26 -0.51 -2.28
C ASN A 23 6.04 -1.29 -3.57
N MET A 24 4.87 -1.15 -4.16
CA MET A 24 4.55 -1.85 -5.41
C MET A 24 4.32 -0.91 -6.57
N LEU A 25 4.82 0.32 -6.48
CA LEU A 25 4.69 1.25 -7.60
C LEU A 25 5.40 0.70 -8.82
N GLN A 26 6.38 -0.15 -8.60
CA GLN A 26 6.99 -0.90 -9.67
C GLN A 26 6.80 -2.35 -9.31
N PRO A 27 6.83 -3.26 -10.29
CA PRO A 27 6.62 -4.67 -9.98
C PRO A 27 7.57 -5.14 -8.91
N THR A 28 7.04 -5.75 -7.87
CA THR A 28 7.82 -6.16 -6.73
C THR A 28 7.38 -7.54 -6.28
N ARG A 29 8.33 -8.39 -5.95
CA ARG A 29 8.04 -9.74 -5.52
C ARG A 29 7.62 -9.74 -4.07
N SER A 30 6.81 -10.73 -3.70
CA SER A 30 6.32 -10.80 -2.34
C SER A 30 7.44 -10.93 -1.31
N THR A 31 8.53 -11.57 -1.68
CA THR A 31 9.65 -11.70 -0.74
C THR A 31 10.24 -10.34 -0.41
N HIS A 32 10.28 -9.45 -1.39
CA HIS A 32 10.79 -8.12 -1.13
C HIS A 32 9.83 -7.35 -0.27
N LEU A 33 8.54 -7.58 -0.47
CA LEU A 33 7.54 -6.91 0.34
C LEU A 33 7.67 -7.35 1.80
N LEU A 34 7.97 -8.62 2.01
CA LEU A 34 8.15 -9.10 3.37
C LEU A 34 9.34 -8.42 4.04
N TYR A 35 10.41 -8.20 3.28
CA TYR A 35 11.57 -7.56 3.83
C TYR A 35 11.32 -6.09 4.12
N ARG A 36 10.50 -5.45 3.34
CA ARG A 36 10.28 -4.02 3.49
C ARG A 36 9.18 -3.64 4.44
N THR A 37 8.36 -4.59 4.82
CA THR A 37 7.26 -4.30 5.72
C THR A 37 7.42 -5.15 6.95
N ASN A 38 6.70 -4.83 7.99
CA ASN A 38 6.78 -5.62 9.19
C ASN A 38 5.64 -6.61 9.28
N LEU A 39 5.14 -7.04 8.16
CA LEU A 39 4.03 -7.95 8.16
C LEU A 39 4.52 -9.39 8.16
N SER A 40 3.74 -10.28 8.73
CA SER A 40 4.02 -11.69 8.62
C SER A 40 3.58 -12.12 7.23
N TYR A 41 3.99 -13.29 6.82
CA TYR A 41 3.61 -13.79 5.51
C TYR A 41 2.10 -13.90 5.37
N SER A 42 1.42 -14.37 6.41
CA SER A 42 -0.01 -14.50 6.30
C SER A 42 -0.72 -13.16 6.24
N GLN A 43 -0.20 -12.18 6.95
CA GLN A 43 -0.78 -10.86 6.87
C GLN A 43 -0.55 -10.26 5.50
N LEU A 44 0.65 -10.42 4.97
CA LEU A 44 0.96 -9.90 3.65
C LEU A 44 0.03 -10.54 2.61
N LYS A 45 -0.14 -11.85 2.69
CA LYS A 45 -0.99 -12.54 1.75
C LYS A 45 -2.41 -12.05 1.84
N LYS A 46 -2.88 -11.79 3.04
CA LYS A 46 -4.24 -11.33 3.25
C LYS A 46 -4.43 -9.95 2.58
N TYR A 47 -3.48 -9.05 2.79
CA TYR A 47 -3.61 -7.73 2.20
C TYR A 47 -3.44 -7.76 0.68
N LEU A 48 -2.55 -8.60 0.18
CA LEU A 48 -2.39 -8.70 -1.26
C LEU A 48 -3.67 -9.20 -1.90
N THR A 49 -4.31 -10.18 -1.29
CA THR A 49 -5.56 -10.69 -1.81
C THR A 49 -6.63 -9.60 -1.84
N SER A 50 -6.71 -8.82 -0.77
CA SER A 50 -7.69 -7.75 -0.73
C SER A 50 -7.43 -6.71 -1.81
N LEU A 51 -6.17 -6.35 -1.98
CA LEU A 51 -5.84 -5.34 -2.98
C LEU A 51 -6.09 -5.85 -4.39
N LEU A 52 -5.83 -7.12 -4.62
CA LEU A 52 -6.11 -7.71 -5.92
C LEU A 52 -7.61 -7.70 -6.17
N ASN A 53 -8.40 -8.07 -5.18
CA ASN A 53 -9.84 -8.10 -5.33
C ASN A 53 -10.42 -6.72 -5.60
N MET A 54 -9.80 -5.69 -5.06
CA MET A 54 -10.28 -4.34 -5.28
C MET A 54 -9.76 -3.74 -6.58
N GLY A 55 -8.90 -4.46 -7.26
CA GLY A 55 -8.35 -3.95 -8.51
C GLY A 55 -7.30 -2.88 -8.33
N LEU A 56 -6.75 -2.76 -7.13
CA LEU A 56 -5.76 -1.73 -6.86
C LEU A 56 -4.35 -2.18 -7.22
N ILE A 57 -4.13 -3.48 -7.28
CA ILE A 57 -2.85 -4.02 -7.73
C ILE A 57 -3.13 -5.15 -8.69
N GLU A 58 -2.13 -5.53 -9.44
CA GLU A 58 -2.25 -6.65 -10.36
C GLU A 58 -1.08 -7.57 -10.18
N GLU A 59 -1.24 -8.80 -10.55
CA GLU A 59 -0.20 -9.78 -10.44
C GLU A 59 0.44 -9.98 -11.80
N ILE A 60 1.76 -9.91 -11.86
CA ILE A 60 2.48 -10.10 -13.08
C ILE A 60 3.28 -11.37 -12.89
N THR A 61 3.15 -12.29 -13.83
CA THR A 61 3.80 -13.58 -13.63
C THR A 61 4.98 -13.83 -14.56
N ASN A 62 5.29 -12.89 -15.39
CA ASN A 62 6.36 -13.11 -16.34
C ASN A 62 7.40 -12.03 -16.20
N PRO A 63 8.61 -12.34 -15.94
CA PRO A 63 9.17 -13.69 -15.80
C PRO A 63 8.93 -14.32 -14.45
N HIS A 64 8.68 -13.52 -13.43
CA HIS A 64 8.44 -14.03 -12.09
C HIS A 64 7.18 -13.41 -11.55
N ARG A 65 6.62 -14.04 -10.56
CA ARG A 65 5.43 -13.49 -9.96
C ARG A 65 5.78 -12.23 -9.19
N ALA A 66 5.14 -11.16 -9.52
CA ALA A 66 5.34 -9.89 -8.87
C ALA A 66 4.03 -9.15 -8.82
N TYR A 67 3.96 -8.11 -8.01
CA TYR A 67 2.74 -7.34 -7.87
C TYR A 67 3.04 -5.88 -8.16
N SER A 68 2.11 -5.22 -8.80
CA SER A 68 2.31 -3.83 -9.17
C SER A 68 0.99 -3.08 -9.04
N VAL A 69 1.08 -1.81 -8.66
CA VAL A 69 -0.10 -0.99 -8.51
C VAL A 69 -0.70 -0.68 -9.88
N THR A 70 -2.01 -0.76 -9.98
CA THR A 70 -2.70 -0.45 -11.22
C THR A 70 -2.98 1.05 -11.27
N ASP A 71 -3.54 1.53 -12.37
CA ASP A 71 -3.91 2.93 -12.47
C ASP A 71 -4.94 3.26 -11.41
N ARG A 72 -5.84 2.32 -11.16
CA ARG A 72 -6.84 2.51 -10.14
C ARG A 72 -6.17 2.64 -8.79
N GLY A 73 -5.14 1.84 -8.54
CA GLY A 73 -4.40 1.90 -7.32
C GLY A 73 -3.66 3.21 -7.16
N ARG A 74 -3.14 3.75 -8.27
CA ARG A 74 -2.44 5.02 -8.18
C ARG A 74 -3.41 6.14 -7.83
N ALA A 75 -4.60 6.09 -8.38
CA ALA A 75 -5.61 7.08 -8.06
C ALA A 75 -5.99 6.98 -6.58
N PHE A 76 -6.08 5.76 -6.09
CA PHE A 76 -6.39 5.56 -4.69
C PHE A 76 -5.29 6.13 -3.81
N LEU A 77 -4.04 5.90 -4.17
CA LEU A 77 -2.93 6.43 -3.38
C LEU A 77 -2.91 7.95 -3.41
N ASP A 78 -3.27 8.54 -4.52
CA ASP A 78 -3.32 9.97 -4.60
C ASP A 78 -4.35 10.54 -3.64
N LEU A 79 -5.49 9.91 -3.55
CA LEU A 79 -6.52 10.36 -2.65
C LEU A 79 -6.09 10.20 -1.19
N VAL A 80 -5.56 9.03 -0.87
CA VAL A 80 -5.16 8.76 0.48
C VAL A 80 -3.99 9.63 0.88
N GLY A 81 -3.07 9.82 -0.03
CA GLY A 81 -1.91 10.66 0.24
C GLY A 81 -2.31 12.09 0.49
N THR A 82 -3.27 12.56 -0.22
CA THR A 82 -3.74 13.90 -0.03
C THR A 82 -4.31 14.05 1.37
N ASP A 83 -5.06 13.07 1.80
CA ASP A 83 -5.63 13.13 3.10
C ASP A 83 -4.62 12.99 4.20
N LEU A 84 -3.72 12.09 4.05
CA LEU A 84 -2.78 11.79 5.08
C LEU A 84 -1.53 12.61 5.12
N GLY A 85 -0.90 12.73 4.06
CA GLY A 85 0.37 13.39 4.11
C GLY A 85 0.43 14.51 3.20
N GLN A 86 -0.65 15.08 3.00
CA GLN A 86 -0.76 16.07 2.09
C GLN A 86 0.30 17.04 2.04
N SER A 87 0.69 17.50 3.11
CA SER A 87 1.61 18.56 3.04
C SER A 87 2.88 18.16 2.37
N ALA A 88 3.34 17.04 2.69
CA ALA A 88 4.58 16.63 2.15
C ALA A 88 4.49 16.49 0.70
N ARG A 89 3.39 15.92 0.28
CA ARG A 89 3.29 15.64 -1.02
C ARG A 89 3.15 16.83 -1.83
N ILE A 90 2.49 17.72 -1.42
CA ILE A 90 2.28 18.84 -2.17
C ILE A 90 3.55 19.52 -2.46
N THR A 91 4.40 19.56 -1.53
CA THR A 91 5.63 20.17 -1.75
C THR A 91 6.36 19.57 -2.84
N THR A 92 6.40 18.31 -2.87
CA THR A 92 7.14 17.70 -3.88
C THR A 92 6.60 17.95 -5.19
N THR A 93 5.38 18.03 -5.30
CA THR A 93 4.83 18.16 -6.58
C THR A 93 5.15 19.46 -7.15
N LEU A 94 5.41 20.36 -6.36
CA LEU A 94 5.70 21.53 -6.89
C LEU A 94 6.84 21.54 -7.64
N ARG A 95 7.42 20.90 -7.59
CA ARG A 95 8.42 20.81 -8.20
C ARG A 95 8.61 20.85 -9.05
#